data_40cf7ce5bdb906cb93ed767673c103e0
#
_entry.id   40cf7ce5bdb906cb93ed767673c103e0
#
_cell.length_a   1.000
_cell.length_b   1.000
_cell.length_c   1.000
_cell.angle_alpha   90.00
_cell.angle_beta   90.00
_cell.angle_gamma   90.00
#
_symmetry.space_group_name_H-M   'P 1'
#
loop_
_entity.id
_entity.type
_entity.pdbx_description
1 polymer ?
#
loop_
_entity_poly.entity_id
_entity_poly.type
_entity_poly.pdbx_seq_one_letter_code
_entity_poly.pdbx_strand_id
1 'polypeptide(L)'
;NNKTMTNKATPGTTLAIRKEFIGTDHRSILERVREMKGSYDVILLDGGFNDLFKNVEMGAMTDINNKSGKYNEYTTAGALESICYFLDKNYKDSIKLFVLCHNCSTRIKLSQYWSLMKNILDKWEIPYVDLSEETELTGDNEEITTQYFRYNATTKKGDGIHPLAYANMKIYGPIVAEKLNETVQSKSELVLPKSDISMGLFESYTLNSEITELRGDIEVSYSSSNPSVASVDENGNIVATGIGDTVITISTSDGKTKNVNVNVKFLAMAVSFGKNKISLSEGNSSLLNLSVADGEATCSTTYSSTDPTVASVDENSGKITANKTGKTTVSCTTANGVTVRCLVYVTSSAQTKMQKA
;
A
#
# COMPACT_ATOMS: atom_id res chain seq x y z
N ASN A 1 -8.33 -10.62 -5.43
CA ASN A 1 -7.21 -11.11 -4.60
C ASN A 1 -7.76 -12.02 -3.51
N ASN A 2 -7.45 -13.33 -3.58
CA ASN A 2 -7.82 -14.29 -2.54
C ASN A 2 -6.97 -14.02 -1.29
N LYS A 3 -7.51 -13.26 -0.34
CA LYS A 3 -6.91 -13.09 0.99
C LYS A 3 -7.25 -14.32 1.85
N THR A 4 -6.26 -14.88 2.52
CA THR A 4 -6.45 -15.97 3.47
C THR A 4 -6.72 -15.43 4.87
N MET A 5 -7.77 -15.91 5.53
CA MET A 5 -8.07 -15.55 6.91
C MET A 5 -7.58 -16.65 7.85
N THR A 6 -6.78 -16.26 8.85
CA THR A 6 -6.39 -17.15 9.95
C THR A 6 -7.16 -16.77 11.22
N ASN A 7 -8.09 -17.61 11.65
CA ASN A 7 -8.84 -17.40 12.88
C ASN A 7 -8.08 -18.02 14.07
N LYS A 8 -7.72 -17.18 15.05
CA LYS A 8 -7.07 -17.55 16.31
C LYS A 8 -7.97 -17.31 17.53
N ALA A 9 -9.22 -16.86 17.31
CA ALA A 9 -10.16 -16.60 18.40
C ALA A 9 -10.52 -17.88 19.16
N THR A 10 -10.69 -17.76 20.47
CA THR A 10 -11.17 -18.83 21.35
C THR A 10 -12.24 -18.25 22.26
N PRO A 11 -13.45 -18.83 22.29
CA PRO A 11 -14.52 -18.34 23.15
C PRO A 11 -14.13 -18.31 24.63
N GLY A 12 -14.61 -17.29 25.37
CA GLY A 12 -14.44 -17.20 26.82
C GLY A 12 -13.04 -16.79 27.28
N THR A 13 -12.11 -16.42 26.37
CA THR A 13 -10.78 -15.95 26.75
C THR A 13 -10.79 -14.49 27.19
N THR A 14 -9.90 -14.15 28.14
CA THR A 14 -9.64 -12.80 28.64
C THR A 14 -8.46 -12.15 27.90
N LEU A 15 -8.36 -10.82 27.93
CA LEU A 15 -7.14 -10.12 27.53
C LEU A 15 -5.99 -10.48 28.46
N ALA A 16 -6.26 -10.34 29.77
CA ALA A 16 -5.30 -10.58 30.85
C ALA A 16 -4.98 -12.08 31.05
N ILE A 17 -3.78 -12.33 31.50
CA ILE A 17 -3.36 -13.67 31.95
C ILE A 17 -4.08 -14.00 33.26
N ARG A 18 -4.69 -15.16 33.32
CA ARG A 18 -5.34 -15.68 34.54
C ARG A 18 -4.47 -16.77 35.13
N LYS A 19 -4.06 -16.58 36.40
CA LYS A 19 -3.10 -17.48 37.08
C LYS A 19 -3.54 -18.93 37.11
N GLU A 20 -4.87 -19.17 37.24
CA GLU A 20 -5.46 -20.51 37.26
C GLU A 20 -5.43 -21.24 35.92
N PHE A 21 -5.10 -20.54 34.83
CA PHE A 21 -5.04 -21.14 33.50
C PHE A 21 -3.62 -21.21 32.93
N ILE A 22 -2.62 -20.78 33.68
CA ILE A 22 -1.21 -20.89 33.24
C ILE A 22 -0.88 -22.36 32.96
N GLY A 23 -0.38 -22.64 31.77
CA GLY A 23 -0.05 -24.01 31.32
C GLY A 23 -1.23 -24.85 30.83
N THR A 24 -2.40 -24.26 30.67
CA THR A 24 -3.60 -24.93 30.09
C THR A 24 -3.88 -24.44 28.68
N ASP A 25 -4.86 -25.07 28.00
CA ASP A 25 -5.34 -24.61 26.67
C ASP A 25 -6.20 -23.34 26.73
N HIS A 26 -6.60 -22.90 27.93
CA HIS A 26 -7.40 -21.68 28.15
C HIS A 26 -6.54 -20.40 28.25
N ARG A 27 -5.61 -20.25 27.32
CA ARG A 27 -4.71 -19.10 27.28
C ARG A 27 -5.42 -17.80 26.95
N SER A 28 -4.94 -16.71 27.55
CA SER A 28 -5.41 -15.35 27.28
C SER A 28 -5.17 -14.90 25.83
N ILE A 29 -5.82 -13.82 25.43
CA ILE A 29 -5.59 -13.19 24.13
C ILE A 29 -4.12 -12.73 24.02
N LEU A 30 -3.57 -12.14 25.09
CA LEU A 30 -2.16 -11.73 25.14
C LEU A 30 -1.20 -12.90 24.84
N GLU A 31 -1.38 -14.07 25.45
CA GLU A 31 -0.53 -15.23 25.21
C GLU A 31 -0.65 -15.72 23.76
N ARG A 32 -1.85 -15.69 23.18
CA ARG A 32 -2.09 -16.08 21.78
C ARG A 32 -1.47 -15.09 20.78
N VAL A 33 -1.57 -13.79 21.07
CA VAL A 33 -0.95 -12.75 20.24
C VAL A 33 0.57 -12.92 20.21
N ARG A 34 1.19 -13.26 21.35
CA ARG A 34 2.64 -13.53 21.43
C ARG A 34 3.10 -14.76 20.64
N GLU A 35 2.19 -15.68 20.36
CA GLU A 35 2.49 -16.86 19.52
C GLU A 35 2.29 -16.64 18.04
N MET A 36 1.82 -15.48 17.61
CA MET A 36 1.68 -15.16 16.21
C MET A 36 3.04 -15.21 15.51
N LYS A 37 3.06 -15.82 14.32
CA LYS A 37 4.27 -15.98 13.50
C LYS A 37 3.94 -15.62 12.05
N GLY A 38 4.94 -15.10 11.34
CA GLY A 38 4.79 -14.69 9.94
C GLY A 38 4.34 -13.24 9.81
N SER A 39 3.90 -12.84 8.64
CA SER A 39 3.40 -11.50 8.32
C SER A 39 1.88 -11.51 8.13
N TYR A 40 1.23 -10.44 8.51
CA TYR A 40 -0.21 -10.25 8.34
C TYR A 40 -0.46 -8.86 7.76
N ASP A 41 -1.32 -8.75 6.74
CA ASP A 41 -1.74 -7.46 6.21
C ASP A 41 -2.65 -6.73 7.21
N VAL A 42 -3.55 -7.50 7.84
CA VAL A 42 -4.55 -6.99 8.79
C VAL A 42 -4.60 -7.88 10.03
N ILE A 43 -4.67 -7.27 11.20
CA ILE A 43 -4.87 -7.92 12.50
C ILE A 43 -6.14 -7.34 13.12
N LEU A 44 -7.19 -8.15 13.19
CA LEU A 44 -8.44 -7.82 13.85
C LEU A 44 -8.45 -8.43 15.25
N LEU A 45 -8.67 -7.61 16.26
CA LEU A 45 -8.72 -8.00 17.66
C LEU A 45 -10.11 -7.74 18.24
N ASP A 46 -10.64 -8.69 18.96
CA ASP A 46 -11.87 -8.57 19.76
C ASP A 46 -11.62 -9.11 21.15
N GLY A 47 -11.94 -8.34 22.18
CA GLY A 47 -11.69 -8.77 23.54
C GLY A 47 -12.04 -7.74 24.60
N GLY A 48 -11.79 -8.12 25.88
CA GLY A 48 -12.01 -7.28 27.05
C GLY A 48 -13.32 -7.57 27.76
N PHE A 49 -14.38 -7.98 27.07
CA PHE A 49 -15.66 -8.29 27.72
C PHE A 49 -15.53 -9.43 28.75
N ASN A 50 -14.80 -10.47 28.42
CA ASN A 50 -14.62 -11.59 29.35
C ASN A 50 -13.79 -11.22 30.59
N ASP A 51 -12.88 -10.24 30.50
CA ASP A 51 -12.14 -9.73 31.67
C ASP A 51 -13.11 -9.15 32.69
N LEU A 52 -14.03 -8.32 32.25
CA LEU A 52 -15.07 -7.73 33.10
C LEU A 52 -16.00 -8.81 33.67
N PHE A 53 -16.47 -9.74 32.81
CA PHE A 53 -17.39 -10.82 33.22
C PHE A 53 -16.74 -11.81 34.20
N LYS A 54 -15.43 -11.99 34.12
CA LYS A 54 -14.64 -12.89 34.99
C LYS A 54 -14.03 -12.15 36.19
N ASN A 55 -14.41 -10.88 36.45
CA ASN A 55 -13.89 -10.05 37.51
C ASN A 55 -12.35 -9.93 37.49
N VAL A 56 -11.74 -9.86 36.32
CA VAL A 56 -10.33 -9.51 36.21
C VAL A 56 -10.15 -8.08 36.69
N GLU A 57 -9.10 -7.82 37.43
CA GLU A 57 -8.77 -6.46 37.89
C GLU A 57 -8.60 -5.56 36.66
N MET A 58 -9.29 -4.40 36.67
CA MET A 58 -9.23 -3.47 35.53
C MET A 58 -7.84 -2.89 35.35
N GLY A 59 -7.16 -2.57 36.43
CA GLY A 59 -5.88 -1.88 36.42
C GLY A 59 -6.01 -0.42 35.97
N ALA A 60 -4.89 0.18 35.62
CA ALA A 60 -4.83 1.54 35.09
C ALA A 60 -3.87 1.60 33.90
N MET A 61 -4.16 2.48 32.95
CA MET A 61 -3.24 2.80 31.86
C MET A 61 -1.96 3.43 32.46
N THR A 62 -0.81 3.02 31.96
CA THR A 62 0.46 3.67 32.30
C THR A 62 0.57 5.05 31.64
N ASP A 63 1.55 5.87 32.07
CA ASP A 63 1.81 7.17 31.46
C ASP A 63 1.79 7.11 29.94
N ILE A 64 1.28 8.16 29.29
CA ILE A 64 1.10 8.22 27.84
C ILE A 64 2.40 7.97 27.07
N ASN A 65 3.54 8.37 27.64
CA ASN A 65 4.87 8.20 27.03
C ASN A 65 5.52 6.85 27.40
N ASN A 66 4.92 6.09 28.32
CA ASN A 66 5.47 4.81 28.74
C ASN A 66 5.17 3.71 27.71
N LYS A 67 6.09 3.50 26.79
CA LYS A 67 6.08 2.39 25.81
C LYS A 67 7.24 1.41 26.09
N SER A 68 7.52 1.12 27.37
CA SER A 68 8.67 0.30 27.80
C SER A 68 8.47 -1.22 27.65
N GLY A 69 7.24 -1.68 27.47
CA GLY A 69 6.89 -3.10 27.40
C GLY A 69 6.81 -3.80 28.76
N LYS A 70 6.81 -3.05 29.86
CA LYS A 70 6.69 -3.58 31.24
C LYS A 70 5.34 -3.17 31.82
N TYR A 71 4.36 -4.06 31.71
CA TYR A 71 2.98 -3.83 32.15
C TYR A 71 2.52 -4.97 33.06
N ASN A 72 1.51 -4.70 33.90
CA ASN A 72 0.92 -5.73 34.74
C ASN A 72 -0.06 -6.60 33.92
N GLU A 73 0.40 -7.69 33.36
CA GLU A 73 -0.35 -8.56 32.46
C GLU A 73 -1.50 -9.35 33.13
N TYR A 74 -1.63 -9.24 34.43
CA TYR A 74 -2.74 -9.82 35.20
C TYR A 74 -3.92 -8.86 35.34
N THR A 75 -3.82 -7.62 34.86
CA THR A 75 -4.91 -6.66 34.77
C THR A 75 -5.30 -6.46 33.30
N THR A 76 -6.55 -6.06 33.08
CA THR A 76 -7.03 -5.80 31.71
C THR A 76 -6.22 -4.69 31.03
N ALA A 77 -5.98 -3.57 31.73
CA ALA A 77 -5.20 -2.46 31.20
C ALA A 77 -3.78 -2.89 30.82
N GLY A 78 -3.08 -3.54 31.73
CA GLY A 78 -1.71 -3.96 31.47
C GLY A 78 -1.58 -5.04 30.40
N ALA A 79 -2.54 -5.95 30.29
CA ALA A 79 -2.60 -6.93 29.23
C ALA A 79 -2.84 -6.28 27.86
N LEU A 80 -3.75 -5.31 27.77
CA LEU A 80 -4.01 -4.57 26.53
C LEU A 80 -2.77 -3.75 26.11
N GLU A 81 -2.12 -3.06 27.05
CA GLU A 81 -0.87 -2.35 26.77
C GLU A 81 0.25 -3.31 26.29
N SER A 82 0.33 -4.50 26.88
CA SER A 82 1.29 -5.54 26.45
C SER A 82 0.99 -6.05 25.02
N ILE A 83 -0.29 -6.22 24.68
CA ILE A 83 -0.72 -6.56 23.32
C ILE A 83 -0.32 -5.46 22.35
N CYS A 84 -0.67 -4.21 22.65
CA CYS A 84 -0.36 -3.05 21.82
C CYS A 84 1.15 -2.92 21.61
N TYR A 85 1.95 -3.03 22.67
CA TYR A 85 3.41 -3.02 22.58
C TYR A 85 3.95 -4.14 21.68
N PHE A 86 3.44 -5.37 21.86
CA PHE A 86 3.88 -6.50 21.05
C PHE A 86 3.57 -6.30 19.57
N LEU A 87 2.38 -5.80 19.26
CA LEU A 87 1.96 -5.51 17.88
C LEU A 87 2.74 -4.36 17.27
N ASP A 88 3.07 -3.32 18.05
CA ASP A 88 3.93 -2.22 17.59
C ASP A 88 5.33 -2.71 17.21
N LYS A 89 5.91 -3.61 18.00
CA LYS A 89 7.27 -4.13 17.78
C LYS A 89 7.37 -5.16 16.66
N ASN A 90 6.40 -6.05 16.54
CA ASN A 90 6.51 -7.23 15.67
C ASN A 90 5.68 -7.14 14.39
N TYR A 91 4.69 -6.23 14.36
CA TYR A 91 3.71 -6.10 13.27
C TYR A 91 3.49 -4.63 12.91
N LYS A 92 4.58 -3.86 12.81
CA LYS A 92 4.53 -2.41 12.59
C LYS A 92 3.75 -2.05 11.33
N ASP A 93 3.97 -2.79 10.26
CA ASP A 93 3.36 -2.51 8.95
C ASP A 93 1.95 -3.11 8.78
N SER A 94 1.51 -3.94 9.73
CA SER A 94 0.15 -4.50 9.71
C SER A 94 -0.87 -3.43 10.08
N ILE A 95 -2.00 -3.45 9.38
CA ILE A 95 -3.19 -2.69 9.79
C ILE A 95 -3.78 -3.38 11.01
N LYS A 96 -4.10 -2.62 12.05
CA LYS A 96 -4.67 -3.11 13.30
C LYS A 96 -6.02 -2.46 13.51
N LEU A 97 -7.01 -3.25 13.90
CA LEU A 97 -8.33 -2.77 14.28
C LEU A 97 -8.81 -3.52 15.52
N PHE A 98 -9.26 -2.82 16.54
CA PHE A 98 -9.83 -3.40 17.72
C PHE A 98 -11.37 -3.27 17.72
N VAL A 99 -12.08 -4.32 18.10
CA VAL A 99 -13.53 -4.32 18.21
C VAL A 99 -13.92 -4.37 19.67
N LEU A 100 -14.64 -3.32 20.14
CA LEU A 100 -15.29 -3.29 21.43
C LEU A 100 -16.73 -3.78 21.26
N CYS A 101 -17.17 -4.69 22.12
CA CYS A 101 -18.48 -5.31 21.97
C CYS A 101 -19.64 -4.34 22.24
N HIS A 102 -20.84 -4.75 21.82
CA HIS A 102 -22.11 -4.05 22.06
C HIS A 102 -22.45 -3.91 23.55
N ASN A 103 -23.42 -3.05 23.87
CA ASN A 103 -23.96 -2.95 25.22
C ASN A 103 -24.61 -4.29 25.64
N CYS A 104 -24.00 -4.91 26.64
CA CYS A 104 -24.60 -6.01 27.38
C CYS A 104 -25.43 -5.44 28.53
N SER A 105 -26.13 -6.25 29.30
CA SER A 105 -27.00 -5.83 30.37
C SER A 105 -26.43 -4.72 31.29
N THR A 106 -27.29 -3.79 31.75
CA THR A 106 -27.03 -2.67 32.70
C THR A 106 -26.33 -3.05 34.01
N ARG A 107 -26.26 -4.34 34.30
CA ARG A 107 -25.52 -4.82 35.49
C ARG A 107 -24.03 -4.66 35.38
N ILE A 108 -23.54 -4.36 34.18
CA ILE A 108 -22.13 -4.34 33.86
C ILE A 108 -21.76 -2.89 33.55
N LYS A 109 -20.79 -2.32 34.29
CA LYS A 109 -20.29 -0.95 34.08
C LYS A 109 -19.36 -0.87 32.84
N LEU A 110 -19.91 -1.11 31.66
CA LEU A 110 -19.14 -1.11 30.41
C LEU A 110 -18.51 0.25 30.10
N SER A 111 -19.20 1.35 30.34
CA SER A 111 -18.76 2.69 29.98
C SER A 111 -17.39 3.07 30.52
N GLN A 112 -17.14 2.82 31.83
CA GLN A 112 -15.83 3.09 32.41
C GLN A 112 -14.75 2.15 31.88
N TYR A 113 -15.13 0.91 31.61
CA TYR A 113 -14.25 -0.11 31.10
C TYR A 113 -13.84 0.20 29.66
N TRP A 114 -14.80 0.52 28.80
CA TRP A 114 -14.54 0.93 27.43
C TRP A 114 -13.75 2.23 27.34
N SER A 115 -14.04 3.20 28.19
CA SER A 115 -13.27 4.44 28.28
C SER A 115 -11.78 4.18 28.56
N LEU A 116 -11.46 3.28 29.50
CA LEU A 116 -10.07 2.90 29.75
C LEU A 116 -9.44 2.21 28.55
N MET A 117 -10.15 1.28 27.92
CA MET A 117 -9.62 0.57 26.75
C MET A 117 -9.41 1.51 25.55
N LYS A 118 -10.35 2.40 25.29
CA LYS A 118 -10.22 3.43 24.25
C LYS A 118 -8.98 4.30 24.50
N ASN A 119 -8.77 4.80 25.72
CA ASN A 119 -7.59 5.59 26.06
C ASN A 119 -6.27 4.83 25.84
N ILE A 120 -6.25 3.52 26.10
CA ILE A 120 -5.07 2.70 25.82
C ILE A 120 -4.88 2.54 24.30
N LEU A 121 -5.94 2.27 23.55
CA LEU A 121 -5.88 2.13 22.09
C LEU A 121 -5.44 3.44 21.42
N ASP A 122 -5.94 4.58 21.89
CA ASP A 122 -5.54 5.92 21.45
C ASP A 122 -4.05 6.19 21.72
N LYS A 123 -3.57 5.85 22.92
CA LYS A 123 -2.13 5.93 23.27
C LYS A 123 -1.25 5.17 22.29
N TRP A 124 -1.73 4.04 21.77
CA TRP A 124 -1.01 3.18 20.86
C TRP A 124 -1.37 3.41 19.39
N GLU A 125 -2.22 4.39 19.10
CA GLU A 125 -2.69 4.71 17.75
C GLU A 125 -3.30 3.49 17.04
N ILE A 126 -4.01 2.65 17.80
CA ILE A 126 -4.74 1.50 17.27
C ILE A 126 -6.20 1.89 17.06
N PRO A 127 -6.69 1.98 15.83
CA PRO A 127 -8.09 2.24 15.53
C PRO A 127 -9.01 1.21 16.19
N TYR A 128 -10.19 1.64 16.54
CA TYR A 128 -11.22 0.75 17.09
C TYR A 128 -12.61 1.07 16.55
N VAL A 129 -13.50 0.11 16.64
CA VAL A 129 -14.95 0.27 16.48
C VAL A 129 -15.62 -0.09 17.79
N ASP A 130 -16.50 0.79 18.27
CA ASP A 130 -17.27 0.58 19.48
C ASP A 130 -18.70 0.20 19.12
N LEU A 131 -19.00 -1.09 19.10
CA LEU A 131 -20.32 -1.58 18.76
C LEU A 131 -21.39 -1.16 19.78
N SER A 132 -21.02 -0.66 20.97
CA SER A 132 -21.97 -0.11 21.92
C SER A 132 -22.47 1.29 21.57
N GLU A 133 -21.71 2.01 20.75
CA GLU A 133 -22.06 3.34 20.23
C GLU A 133 -22.59 3.27 18.79
N GLU A 134 -22.09 2.32 17.99
CA GLU A 134 -22.38 2.18 16.56
C GLU A 134 -23.65 1.38 16.26
N THR A 135 -24.26 0.73 17.25
CA THR A 135 -25.50 -0.04 17.06
C THR A 135 -26.52 0.22 18.16
N GLU A 136 -27.80 0.04 17.81
CA GLU A 136 -28.89 0.02 18.79
C GLU A 136 -29.04 -1.37 19.47
N LEU A 137 -28.22 -2.35 19.10
CA LEU A 137 -28.28 -3.68 19.72
C LEU A 137 -27.75 -3.62 21.14
N THR A 138 -28.64 -3.89 22.08
CA THR A 138 -28.33 -3.87 23.51
C THR A 138 -28.87 -5.11 24.22
N GLY A 139 -28.15 -5.57 25.24
CA GLY A 139 -28.58 -6.66 26.09
C GLY A 139 -29.68 -6.30 27.08
N ASP A 140 -30.06 -5.02 27.18
CA ASP A 140 -31.07 -4.52 28.12
C ASP A 140 -32.48 -4.49 27.57
N ASN A 141 -32.65 -4.59 26.26
CA ASN A 141 -33.95 -4.58 25.61
C ASN A 141 -34.40 -6.04 25.31
N GLU A 142 -35.54 -6.44 25.86
CA GLU A 142 -36.04 -7.82 25.75
C GLU A 142 -36.45 -8.18 24.30
N GLU A 143 -37.00 -7.25 23.55
CA GLU A 143 -37.39 -7.46 22.15
C GLU A 143 -36.14 -7.70 21.31
N ILE A 144 -35.13 -6.84 21.45
CA ILE A 144 -33.83 -6.94 20.78
C ILE A 144 -33.14 -8.24 21.14
N THR A 145 -33.06 -8.60 22.44
CA THR A 145 -32.37 -9.79 22.89
C THR A 145 -33.06 -11.08 22.41
N THR A 146 -34.36 -11.08 22.34
CA THR A 146 -35.13 -12.23 21.83
C THR A 146 -34.89 -12.46 20.34
N GLN A 147 -34.74 -11.38 19.58
CA GLN A 147 -34.59 -11.43 18.11
C GLN A 147 -33.13 -11.70 17.67
N TYR A 148 -32.17 -11.12 18.36
CA TYR A 148 -30.78 -11.03 17.89
C TYR A 148 -29.75 -11.80 18.72
N PHE A 149 -30.13 -12.29 19.90
CA PHE A 149 -29.21 -12.98 20.80
C PHE A 149 -29.57 -14.44 21.04
N ARG A 150 -28.58 -15.20 21.50
CA ARG A 150 -28.75 -16.63 21.78
C ARG A 150 -29.81 -16.83 22.87
N TYR A 151 -30.75 -17.72 22.62
CA TYR A 151 -31.80 -18.06 23.58
C TYR A 151 -31.23 -18.73 24.84
N ASN A 152 -31.64 -18.22 25.99
CA ASN A 152 -31.32 -18.78 27.30
C ASN A 152 -32.55 -19.55 27.84
N ALA A 153 -32.45 -20.86 27.93
CA ALA A 153 -33.55 -21.72 28.33
C ALA A 153 -34.02 -21.49 29.78
N THR A 154 -33.14 -21.00 30.66
CA THR A 154 -33.46 -20.71 32.06
C THR A 154 -34.28 -19.43 32.20
N THR A 155 -33.90 -18.36 31.50
CA THR A 155 -34.59 -17.08 31.55
C THR A 155 -35.71 -16.98 30.52
N LYS A 156 -35.79 -17.91 29.57
CA LYS A 156 -36.73 -17.94 28.44
C LYS A 156 -36.67 -16.70 27.56
N LYS A 157 -35.49 -16.07 27.45
CA LYS A 157 -35.20 -14.85 26.67
C LYS A 157 -33.88 -15.01 25.94
N GLY A 158 -33.54 -14.05 25.10
CA GLY A 158 -32.18 -13.89 24.60
C GLY A 158 -31.23 -13.57 25.76
N ASP A 159 -29.99 -14.06 25.67
CA ASP A 159 -29.02 -13.89 26.77
C ASP A 159 -28.40 -12.49 26.84
N GLY A 160 -28.60 -11.67 25.81
CA GLY A 160 -28.09 -10.29 25.73
C GLY A 160 -26.57 -10.18 25.65
N ILE A 161 -25.88 -11.31 25.44
CA ILE A 161 -24.41 -11.40 25.44
C ILE A 161 -23.89 -11.98 24.14
N HIS A 162 -24.51 -13.04 23.63
CA HIS A 162 -24.04 -13.79 22.48
C HIS A 162 -24.93 -13.53 21.26
N PRO A 163 -24.52 -12.61 20.36
CA PRO A 163 -25.31 -12.30 19.16
C PRO A 163 -25.43 -13.54 18.27
N LEU A 164 -26.58 -13.70 17.65
CA LEU A 164 -26.81 -14.75 16.66
C LEU A 164 -25.98 -14.47 15.38
N ALA A 165 -25.79 -15.51 14.59
CA ALA A 165 -25.09 -15.38 13.30
C ALA A 165 -25.70 -14.30 12.40
N TYR A 166 -27.03 -14.13 12.43
CA TYR A 166 -27.71 -13.07 11.70
C TYR A 166 -27.25 -11.66 12.15
N ALA A 167 -27.20 -11.38 13.45
CA ALA A 167 -26.74 -10.11 14.01
C ALA A 167 -25.27 -9.85 13.64
N ASN A 168 -24.43 -10.88 13.77
CA ASN A 168 -23.02 -10.79 13.39
C ASN A 168 -22.83 -10.48 11.90
N MET A 169 -23.60 -11.16 11.02
CA MET A 169 -23.42 -11.01 9.57
C MET A 169 -24.09 -9.77 9.00
N LYS A 170 -25.22 -9.34 9.56
CA LYS A 170 -26.06 -8.28 8.96
C LYS A 170 -25.93 -6.92 9.66
N ILE A 171 -25.44 -6.89 10.88
CA ILE A 171 -25.35 -5.67 11.69
C ILE A 171 -23.90 -5.37 12.04
N TYR A 172 -23.24 -6.23 12.80
CA TYR A 172 -21.85 -5.96 13.22
C TYR A 172 -20.83 -6.06 12.09
N GLY A 173 -20.97 -7.07 11.23
CA GLY A 173 -20.04 -7.30 10.12
C GLY A 173 -19.88 -6.10 9.19
N PRO A 174 -20.96 -5.49 8.68
CA PRO A 174 -20.89 -4.29 7.87
C PRO A 174 -20.18 -3.12 8.57
N ILE A 175 -20.49 -2.84 9.83
CA ILE A 175 -19.89 -1.76 10.62
C ILE A 175 -18.37 -2.00 10.79
N VAL A 176 -17.99 -3.20 11.17
CA VAL A 176 -16.57 -3.56 11.31
C VAL A 176 -15.85 -3.50 9.96
N ALA A 177 -16.51 -3.93 8.88
CA ALA A 177 -15.94 -3.89 7.54
C ALA A 177 -15.74 -2.45 7.04
N GLU A 178 -16.69 -1.56 7.29
CA GLU A 178 -16.59 -0.13 6.98
C GLU A 178 -15.42 0.50 7.71
N LYS A 179 -15.33 0.29 9.04
CA LYS A 179 -14.22 0.81 9.85
C LYS A 179 -12.87 0.24 9.44
N LEU A 180 -12.83 -1.03 9.08
CA LEU A 180 -11.61 -1.64 8.55
C LEU A 180 -11.21 -0.98 7.23
N ASN A 181 -12.16 -0.74 6.33
CA ASN A 181 -11.90 -0.09 5.05
C ASN A 181 -11.37 1.34 5.24
N GLU A 182 -12.00 2.15 6.11
CA GLU A 182 -11.48 3.47 6.49
C GLU A 182 -10.05 3.40 7.02
N THR A 183 -9.77 2.43 7.90
CA THR A 183 -8.43 2.22 8.48
C THR A 183 -7.41 1.84 7.42
N VAL A 184 -7.79 0.99 6.47
CA VAL A 184 -6.96 0.61 5.32
C VAL A 184 -6.68 1.84 4.45
N GLN A 185 -7.71 2.60 4.12
CA GLN A 185 -7.59 3.81 3.29
C GLN A 185 -6.72 4.88 3.95
N SER A 186 -6.84 5.06 5.28
CA SER A 186 -6.01 6.02 6.02
C SER A 186 -4.50 5.70 5.98
N LYS A 187 -4.14 4.45 5.71
CA LYS A 187 -2.74 4.00 5.54
C LYS A 187 -2.29 3.94 4.08
N SER A 188 -3.15 4.29 3.14
CA SER A 188 -2.79 4.37 1.74
C SER A 188 -1.90 5.57 1.49
N GLU A 189 -0.99 5.46 0.55
CA GLU A 189 -0.16 6.54 0.09
C GLU A 189 -0.23 6.66 -1.43
N LEU A 190 -0.51 7.88 -1.90
CA LEU A 190 -0.40 8.24 -3.31
C LEU A 190 1.04 8.71 -3.56
N VAL A 191 1.87 7.83 -4.09
CA VAL A 191 3.28 8.12 -4.39
C VAL A 191 3.44 8.23 -5.90
N LEU A 192 4.09 9.31 -6.34
CA LEU A 192 4.45 9.52 -7.73
C LEU A 192 5.98 9.60 -7.82
N PRO A 193 6.61 8.82 -8.70
CA PRO A 193 8.07 8.87 -8.87
C PRO A 193 8.54 10.16 -9.51
N LYS A 194 7.66 10.87 -10.24
CA LYS A 194 7.96 12.15 -10.89
C LYS A 194 6.88 13.18 -10.64
N SER A 195 7.30 14.41 -10.35
CA SER A 195 6.44 15.60 -10.25
C SER A 195 6.43 16.44 -11.53
N ASP A 196 7.39 16.21 -12.43
CA ASP A 196 7.61 17.02 -13.63
C ASP A 196 7.86 16.11 -14.84
N ILE A 197 7.12 16.34 -15.91
CA ILE A 197 7.20 15.61 -17.17
C ILE A 197 7.40 16.60 -18.30
N SER A 198 8.43 16.40 -19.10
CA SER A 198 8.58 17.11 -20.37
C SER A 198 8.20 16.17 -21.50
N MET A 199 7.35 16.64 -22.41
CA MET A 199 6.84 15.89 -23.54
C MET A 199 7.04 16.67 -24.85
N GLY A 200 7.25 15.96 -25.93
CA GLY A 200 7.11 16.51 -27.26
C GLY A 200 5.63 16.54 -27.70
N LEU A 201 5.28 17.46 -28.58
CA LEU A 201 3.94 17.54 -29.16
C LEU A 201 3.56 16.19 -29.81
N PHE A 202 2.35 15.67 -29.50
CA PHE A 202 1.81 14.36 -29.90
C PHE A 202 2.43 13.14 -29.20
N GLU A 203 3.32 13.33 -28.24
CA GLU A 203 3.76 12.22 -27.40
C GLU A 203 2.68 11.82 -26.40
N SER A 204 2.79 10.57 -25.93
CA SER A 204 1.97 10.03 -24.84
C SER A 204 2.85 9.52 -23.70
N TYR A 205 2.31 9.62 -22.48
CA TYR A 205 2.95 9.17 -21.26
C TYR A 205 1.91 8.55 -20.32
N THR A 206 2.19 7.41 -19.72
CA THR A 206 1.25 6.72 -18.83
C THR A 206 1.67 6.90 -17.38
N LEU A 207 0.82 7.54 -16.57
CA LEU A 207 1.02 7.73 -15.12
C LEU A 207 0.70 6.51 -14.29
N ASN A 208 -0.18 5.64 -14.77
CA ASN A 208 -0.74 4.56 -13.96
C ASN A 208 0.31 3.58 -13.40
N SER A 209 1.40 3.33 -14.13
CA SER A 209 2.49 2.47 -13.68
C SER A 209 3.38 3.11 -12.61
N GLU A 210 3.23 4.40 -12.35
CA GLU A 210 4.04 5.16 -11.41
C GLU A 210 3.30 5.45 -10.08
N ILE A 211 2.01 5.08 -9.98
CA ILE A 211 1.23 5.22 -8.76
C ILE A 211 1.37 3.97 -7.92
N THR A 212 1.90 4.11 -6.72
CA THR A 212 2.19 3.02 -5.79
C THR A 212 1.56 3.27 -4.42
N GLU A 213 1.66 2.28 -3.54
CA GLU A 213 1.23 2.37 -2.13
C GLU A 213 -0.27 2.66 -1.93
N LEU A 214 -1.13 2.39 -2.94
CA LEU A 214 -2.58 2.43 -2.78
C LEU A 214 -3.06 1.12 -2.15
N ARG A 215 -3.89 1.25 -1.11
CA ARG A 215 -4.43 0.13 -0.35
C ARG A 215 -5.96 0.25 -0.25
N GLY A 216 -6.64 -0.89 -0.21
CA GLY A 216 -8.10 -0.96 -0.16
C GLY A 216 -8.78 -0.70 -1.51
N ASP A 217 -10.06 -0.41 -1.46
CA ASP A 217 -10.89 -0.12 -2.64
C ASP A 217 -10.80 1.38 -2.99
N ILE A 218 -9.59 1.84 -3.34
CA ILE A 218 -9.34 3.23 -3.69
C ILE A 218 -9.43 3.39 -5.20
N GLU A 219 -10.36 4.21 -5.65
CA GLU A 219 -10.47 4.63 -7.04
C GLU A 219 -9.56 5.83 -7.30
N VAL A 220 -8.91 5.83 -8.46
CA VAL A 220 -8.04 6.91 -8.90
C VAL A 220 -8.67 7.61 -10.09
N SER A 221 -8.66 8.93 -10.07
CA SER A 221 -9.14 9.79 -11.15
C SER A 221 -8.07 10.79 -11.56
N TYR A 222 -8.15 11.23 -12.81
CA TYR A 222 -7.19 12.15 -13.40
C TYR A 222 -7.89 13.34 -14.03
N SER A 223 -7.27 14.51 -13.96
CA SER A 223 -7.75 15.71 -14.63
C SER A 223 -6.60 16.58 -15.11
N SER A 224 -6.79 17.29 -16.21
CA SER A 224 -5.85 18.27 -16.73
C SER A 224 -6.36 19.68 -16.51
N SER A 225 -5.52 20.58 -16.01
CA SER A 225 -5.84 22.00 -15.88
C SER A 225 -5.97 22.70 -17.23
N ASN A 226 -5.34 22.17 -18.28
CA ASN A 226 -5.45 22.66 -19.65
C ASN A 226 -5.37 21.51 -20.66
N PRO A 227 -6.50 20.86 -20.99
CA PRO A 227 -6.52 19.73 -21.93
C PRO A 227 -6.09 20.09 -23.36
N SER A 228 -6.04 21.38 -23.72
CA SER A 228 -5.53 21.81 -25.03
C SER A 228 -4.00 21.77 -25.12
N VAL A 229 -3.31 21.70 -23.98
CA VAL A 229 -1.85 21.47 -23.90
C VAL A 229 -1.55 19.98 -23.72
N ALA A 230 -2.15 19.34 -22.72
CA ALA A 230 -2.09 17.89 -22.58
C ALA A 230 -3.40 17.37 -21.96
N SER A 231 -4.02 16.41 -22.62
CA SER A 231 -5.17 15.69 -22.10
C SER A 231 -4.73 14.46 -21.30
N VAL A 232 -5.58 13.97 -20.41
CA VAL A 232 -5.38 12.72 -19.68
C VAL A 232 -6.68 11.91 -19.70
N ASP A 233 -6.58 10.60 -19.87
CA ASP A 233 -7.73 9.68 -19.83
C ASP A 233 -7.92 9.06 -18.43
N GLU A 234 -8.98 8.25 -18.27
CA GLU A 234 -9.32 7.54 -17.03
C GLU A 234 -8.26 6.51 -16.60
N ASN A 235 -7.38 6.11 -17.49
CA ASN A 235 -6.28 5.18 -17.22
C ASN A 235 -4.96 5.89 -16.89
N GLY A 236 -4.96 7.23 -16.84
CA GLY A 236 -3.76 8.02 -16.58
C GLY A 236 -2.85 8.19 -17.80
N ASN A 237 -3.34 7.91 -19.02
CA ASN A 237 -2.57 8.17 -20.24
C ASN A 237 -2.66 9.65 -20.59
N ILE A 238 -1.53 10.33 -20.55
CA ILE A 238 -1.38 11.73 -20.95
C ILE A 238 -1.04 11.77 -22.44
N VAL A 239 -1.72 12.65 -23.17
CA VAL A 239 -1.41 12.94 -24.58
C VAL A 239 -1.13 14.43 -24.74
N ALA A 240 0.05 14.77 -25.25
CA ALA A 240 0.44 16.14 -25.54
C ALA A 240 -0.27 16.62 -26.82
N THR A 241 -1.18 17.60 -26.69
CA THR A 241 -2.07 18.09 -27.75
C THR A 241 -1.67 19.49 -28.24
N GLY A 242 -0.97 20.28 -27.43
CA GLY A 242 -0.50 21.62 -27.75
C GLY A 242 0.71 22.01 -26.93
N ILE A 243 1.42 23.03 -27.39
CA ILE A 243 2.63 23.53 -26.72
C ILE A 243 2.26 24.38 -25.51
N GLY A 244 3.04 24.27 -24.44
CA GLY A 244 2.87 25.04 -23.20
C GLY A 244 2.96 24.19 -21.96
N ASP A 245 2.44 24.74 -20.87
CA ASP A 245 2.44 24.11 -19.56
C ASP A 245 1.02 23.76 -19.13
N THR A 246 0.88 22.64 -18.45
CA THR A 246 -0.36 22.22 -17.79
C THR A 246 -0.03 21.42 -16.55
N VAL A 247 -1.03 21.27 -15.66
CA VAL A 247 -0.93 20.43 -14.48
C VAL A 247 -1.92 19.27 -14.61
N ILE A 248 -1.42 18.06 -14.50
CA ILE A 248 -2.27 16.88 -14.33
C ILE A 248 -2.46 16.64 -12.84
N THR A 249 -3.69 16.66 -12.39
CA THR A 249 -4.06 16.33 -11.01
C THR A 249 -4.53 14.90 -10.95
N ILE A 250 -3.93 14.13 -10.05
CA ILE A 250 -4.34 12.78 -9.67
C ILE A 250 -5.09 12.88 -8.35
N SER A 251 -6.30 12.33 -8.29
CA SER A 251 -7.13 12.31 -7.09
C SER A 251 -7.57 10.90 -6.77
N THR A 252 -7.63 10.59 -5.48
CA THR A 252 -8.11 9.30 -4.99
C THR A 252 -9.46 9.44 -4.29
N SER A 253 -10.27 8.39 -4.26
CA SER A 253 -11.60 8.39 -3.62
C SER A 253 -11.55 8.66 -2.12
N ASP A 254 -10.40 8.47 -1.46
CA ASP A 254 -10.14 8.82 -0.06
C ASP A 254 -9.62 10.26 0.14
N GLY A 255 -9.68 11.09 -0.92
CA GLY A 255 -9.43 12.54 -0.86
C GLY A 255 -7.97 12.97 -0.98
N LYS A 256 -7.03 12.06 -1.28
CA LYS A 256 -5.64 12.44 -1.53
C LYS A 256 -5.48 12.98 -2.94
N THR A 257 -4.58 13.96 -3.11
CA THR A 257 -4.27 14.55 -4.41
C THR A 257 -2.77 14.69 -4.61
N LYS A 258 -2.33 14.55 -5.85
CA LYS A 258 -0.97 14.85 -6.31
C LYS A 258 -1.03 15.54 -7.65
N ASN A 259 -0.07 16.43 -7.87
CA ASN A 259 0.06 17.17 -9.12
C ASN A 259 1.32 16.76 -9.85
N VAL A 260 1.20 16.67 -11.17
CA VAL A 260 2.31 16.48 -12.11
C VAL A 260 2.31 17.67 -13.06
N ASN A 261 3.41 18.41 -13.09
CA ASN A 261 3.62 19.47 -14.04
C ASN A 261 4.00 18.87 -15.39
N VAL A 262 3.28 19.20 -16.44
CA VAL A 262 3.57 18.75 -17.79
C VAL A 262 3.94 19.94 -18.66
N ASN A 263 5.16 19.93 -19.16
CA ASN A 263 5.66 20.90 -20.11
C ASN A 263 5.73 20.28 -21.51
N VAL A 264 4.95 20.78 -22.45
CA VAL A 264 4.93 20.31 -23.84
C VAL A 264 5.70 21.29 -24.70
N LYS A 265 6.72 20.78 -25.38
CA LYS A 265 7.62 21.53 -26.26
C LYS A 265 7.51 21.05 -27.72
N PHE A 266 8.06 21.85 -28.63
CA PHE A 266 8.27 21.38 -29.99
C PHE A 266 9.16 20.16 -29.99
N LEU A 267 8.80 19.19 -30.82
CA LEU A 267 9.65 18.04 -31.08
C LEU A 267 10.98 18.46 -31.67
N ALA A 268 12.03 17.70 -31.39
CA ALA A 268 13.37 17.97 -31.93
C ALA A 268 13.33 18.09 -33.44
N MET A 269 13.86 19.20 -33.94
CA MET A 269 14.02 19.42 -35.38
C MET A 269 15.22 18.67 -35.95
N ALA A 270 16.24 18.42 -35.11
CA ALA A 270 17.43 17.66 -35.47
C ALA A 270 18.00 16.90 -34.26
N VAL A 271 18.49 15.71 -34.53
CA VAL A 271 19.26 14.90 -33.55
C VAL A 271 20.60 14.53 -34.15
N SER A 272 21.62 14.43 -33.32
CA SER A 272 22.96 14.03 -33.75
C SER A 272 23.62 13.09 -32.77
N PHE A 273 24.49 12.21 -33.23
CA PHE A 273 25.43 11.52 -32.36
C PHE A 273 26.75 12.31 -32.31
N GLY A 274 27.43 12.28 -31.18
CA GLY A 274 28.77 12.86 -31.05
C GLY A 274 29.79 12.28 -32.02
N LYS A 275 29.49 11.09 -32.60
CA LYS A 275 30.28 10.43 -33.63
C LYS A 275 29.34 9.76 -34.62
N ASN A 276 29.56 10.02 -35.94
CA ASN A 276 28.83 9.36 -37.03
C ASN A 276 29.44 7.99 -37.41
N LYS A 277 30.58 7.64 -36.80
CA LYS A 277 31.32 6.40 -37.03
C LYS A 277 32.05 5.99 -35.75
N ILE A 278 31.97 4.72 -35.39
CA ILE A 278 32.73 4.11 -34.29
C ILE A 278 33.36 2.78 -34.74
N SER A 279 34.47 2.43 -34.07
CA SER A 279 35.11 1.13 -34.26
C SER A 279 35.22 0.44 -32.89
N LEU A 280 34.78 -0.80 -32.82
CA LEU A 280 34.81 -1.62 -31.59
C LEU A 280 35.49 -2.95 -31.89
N SER A 281 36.21 -3.51 -30.91
CA SER A 281 36.63 -4.90 -30.99
C SER A 281 35.50 -5.83 -30.54
N GLU A 282 35.44 -7.02 -31.09
CA GLU A 282 34.48 -8.06 -30.65
C GLU A 282 34.46 -8.20 -29.13
N GLY A 283 33.27 -8.28 -28.55
CA GLY A 283 33.02 -8.37 -27.13
C GLY A 283 32.98 -7.03 -26.38
N ASN A 284 33.38 -5.93 -27.01
CA ASN A 284 33.35 -4.61 -26.39
C ASN A 284 32.00 -3.91 -26.58
N SER A 285 31.70 -2.99 -25.68
CA SER A 285 30.47 -2.16 -25.74
C SER A 285 30.84 -0.68 -25.77
N SER A 286 29.94 0.14 -26.33
CA SER A 286 30.02 1.60 -26.30
C SER A 286 28.62 2.20 -26.21
N LEU A 287 28.50 3.36 -25.58
CA LEU A 287 27.26 4.12 -25.56
C LEU A 287 27.27 5.17 -26.65
N LEU A 288 26.17 5.29 -27.40
CA LEU A 288 25.94 6.40 -28.30
C LEU A 288 25.28 7.56 -27.53
N ASN A 289 26.02 8.65 -27.41
CA ASN A 289 25.47 9.86 -26.81
C ASN A 289 24.66 10.62 -27.86
N LEU A 290 23.35 10.68 -27.67
CA LEU A 290 22.45 11.46 -28.51
C LEU A 290 22.47 12.92 -28.02
N SER A 291 22.61 13.85 -28.98
CA SER A 291 22.40 15.28 -28.74
C SER A 291 21.20 15.75 -29.54
N VAL A 292 20.34 16.52 -28.91
CA VAL A 292 19.15 17.11 -29.51
C VAL A 292 19.43 18.60 -29.72
N ALA A 293 19.23 19.08 -30.95
CA ALA A 293 19.39 20.48 -31.29
C ALA A 293 18.03 21.17 -31.39
N ASP A 294 17.99 22.42 -30.97
CA ASP A 294 16.85 23.34 -31.01
C ASP A 294 15.52 22.78 -30.50
N GLY A 295 15.36 22.86 -29.24
CA GLY A 295 14.20 22.38 -28.52
C GLY A 295 14.60 21.22 -27.62
N GLU A 296 14.16 21.31 -26.43
CA GLU A 296 14.41 20.29 -25.40
C GLU A 296 13.36 19.18 -25.49
N ALA A 297 13.18 18.63 -26.66
CA ALA A 297 12.29 17.48 -26.77
C ALA A 297 12.94 16.30 -26.08
N THR A 298 12.43 15.93 -24.96
CA THR A 298 12.67 14.63 -24.36
C THR A 298 11.77 13.61 -25.04
N CYS A 299 11.95 13.44 -26.32
CA CYS A 299 11.22 12.42 -27.05
C CYS A 299 11.64 11.05 -26.55
N SER A 300 10.70 10.14 -26.47
CA SER A 300 11.04 8.72 -26.53
C SER A 300 11.88 8.49 -27.77
N THR A 301 13.01 7.84 -27.61
CA THR A 301 13.93 7.51 -28.69
C THR A 301 14.07 6.00 -28.75
N THR A 302 14.06 5.47 -29.98
CA THR A 302 14.21 4.04 -30.20
C THR A 302 15.47 3.79 -31.01
N TYR A 303 16.35 2.94 -30.49
CA TYR A 303 17.56 2.55 -31.15
C TYR A 303 17.37 1.22 -31.93
N SER A 304 17.98 1.11 -33.09
CA SER A 304 17.97 -0.12 -33.87
C SER A 304 19.28 -0.34 -34.61
N SER A 305 19.60 -1.59 -34.92
CA SER A 305 20.75 -1.99 -35.72
C SER A 305 20.26 -2.65 -36.99
N THR A 306 20.90 -2.31 -38.15
CA THR A 306 20.60 -2.96 -39.45
C THR A 306 21.10 -4.40 -39.50
N ASP A 307 22.09 -4.76 -38.70
CA ASP A 307 22.57 -6.14 -38.51
C ASP A 307 22.97 -6.38 -37.07
N PRO A 308 22.03 -6.85 -36.22
CA PRO A 308 22.32 -7.15 -34.84
C PRO A 308 23.33 -8.29 -34.63
N THR A 309 23.60 -9.11 -35.65
CA THR A 309 24.59 -10.18 -35.54
C THR A 309 26.02 -9.64 -35.58
N VAL A 310 26.24 -8.49 -36.23
CA VAL A 310 27.51 -7.76 -36.21
C VAL A 310 27.62 -6.90 -34.97
N ALA A 311 26.64 -6.05 -34.70
CA ALA A 311 26.53 -5.28 -33.48
C ALA A 311 25.07 -5.07 -33.11
N SER A 312 24.70 -5.50 -31.91
CA SER A 312 23.39 -5.22 -31.30
C SER A 312 23.42 -3.86 -30.61
N VAL A 313 22.23 -3.26 -30.47
CA VAL A 313 22.03 -2.05 -29.66
C VAL A 313 20.86 -2.25 -28.72
N ASP A 314 20.99 -1.81 -27.50
CA ASP A 314 19.88 -1.74 -26.57
C ASP A 314 18.91 -0.64 -27.00
N GLU A 315 17.65 -1.02 -27.17
CA GLU A 315 16.59 -0.20 -27.77
C GLU A 315 16.37 1.13 -27.03
N ASN A 316 16.55 1.14 -25.70
CA ASN A 316 16.25 2.27 -24.83
C ASN A 316 17.48 3.12 -24.50
N SER A 317 18.61 2.46 -24.23
CA SER A 317 19.81 3.16 -23.75
C SER A 317 20.78 3.55 -24.87
N GLY A 318 20.68 2.96 -26.06
CA GLY A 318 21.64 3.17 -27.12
C GLY A 318 23.01 2.53 -26.86
N LYS A 319 23.11 1.59 -25.91
CA LYS A 319 24.33 0.82 -25.65
C LYS A 319 24.56 -0.20 -26.77
N ILE A 320 25.64 -0.03 -27.51
CA ILE A 320 26.06 -0.96 -28.57
C ILE A 320 26.93 -2.06 -27.99
N THR A 321 26.71 -3.29 -28.42
CA THR A 321 27.56 -4.44 -28.16
C THR A 321 28.07 -5.02 -29.46
N ALA A 322 29.41 -5.10 -29.61
CA ALA A 322 30.06 -5.65 -30.78
C ALA A 322 30.09 -7.19 -30.71
N ASN A 323 29.34 -7.85 -31.59
CA ASN A 323 29.11 -9.30 -31.53
C ASN A 323 30.05 -10.10 -32.48
N LYS A 324 30.23 -9.60 -33.70
CA LYS A 324 31.01 -10.29 -34.74
C LYS A 324 31.68 -9.29 -35.64
N THR A 325 32.89 -9.60 -36.11
CA THR A 325 33.64 -8.81 -37.13
C THR A 325 32.75 -8.49 -38.32
N GLY A 326 32.69 -7.21 -38.69
CA GLY A 326 31.86 -6.74 -39.79
C GLY A 326 31.54 -5.26 -39.69
N LYS A 327 30.48 -4.86 -40.38
CA LYS A 327 30.03 -3.48 -40.50
C LYS A 327 28.49 -3.46 -40.41
N THR A 328 27.96 -2.61 -39.56
CA THR A 328 26.51 -2.37 -39.45
C THR A 328 26.22 -0.88 -39.24
N THR A 329 24.96 -0.48 -39.36
CA THR A 329 24.52 0.88 -39.03
C THR A 329 23.58 0.81 -37.82
N VAL A 330 23.87 1.59 -36.82
CA VAL A 330 22.95 1.82 -35.68
C VAL A 330 22.27 3.16 -35.92
N SER A 331 20.96 3.18 -35.77
CA SER A 331 20.14 4.40 -35.83
C SER A 331 19.41 4.66 -34.55
N CYS A 332 19.14 5.92 -34.25
CA CYS A 332 18.20 6.37 -33.25
C CYS A 332 17.10 7.17 -33.97
N THR A 333 15.85 6.83 -33.69
CA THR A 333 14.68 7.51 -34.25
C THR A 333 13.88 8.10 -33.06
N THR A 334 13.55 9.37 -33.17
CA THR A 334 12.69 10.07 -32.22
C THR A 334 11.22 9.78 -32.50
N ALA A 335 10.32 10.05 -31.55
CA ALA A 335 8.88 9.84 -31.68
C ALA A 335 8.28 10.58 -32.90
N ASN A 336 8.83 11.75 -33.26
CA ASN A 336 8.43 12.51 -34.45
C ASN A 336 9.12 12.07 -35.75
N GLY A 337 9.85 10.95 -35.75
CA GLY A 337 10.44 10.34 -36.94
C GLY A 337 11.79 10.93 -37.35
N VAL A 338 12.38 11.86 -36.63
CA VAL A 338 13.74 12.36 -36.90
C VAL A 338 14.74 11.25 -36.58
N THR A 339 15.59 10.89 -37.57
CA THR A 339 16.50 9.76 -37.42
C THR A 339 17.95 10.20 -37.62
N VAL A 340 18.82 9.75 -36.72
CA VAL A 340 20.28 9.86 -36.83
C VAL A 340 20.92 8.47 -36.96
N ARG A 341 22.04 8.38 -37.65
CA ARG A 341 22.73 7.12 -37.92
C ARG A 341 24.21 7.19 -37.54
N CYS A 342 24.72 6.07 -37.03
CA CYS A 342 26.14 5.84 -36.73
C CYS A 342 26.61 4.56 -37.42
N LEU A 343 27.70 4.65 -38.13
CA LEU A 343 28.34 3.49 -38.77
C LEU A 343 29.22 2.78 -37.73
N VAL A 344 28.98 1.50 -37.55
CA VAL A 344 29.71 0.68 -36.55
C VAL A 344 30.57 -0.33 -37.30
N TYR A 345 31.88 -0.29 -37.03
CA TYR A 345 32.85 -1.29 -37.49
C TYR A 345 33.24 -2.16 -36.33
N VAL A 346 33.11 -3.45 -36.51
CA VAL A 346 33.58 -4.43 -35.51
C VAL A 346 34.82 -5.13 -36.06
N THR A 347 35.91 -5.07 -35.31
CA THR A 347 37.19 -5.72 -35.65
C THR A 347 37.44 -6.91 -34.75
N SER A 348 38.20 -7.90 -35.23
CA SER A 348 38.61 -9.01 -34.36
C SER A 348 39.53 -8.51 -33.23
N SER A 349 39.44 -9.13 -32.08
CA SER A 349 40.33 -8.82 -30.93
C SER A 349 41.82 -9.02 -31.23
N ALA A 350 42.16 -9.84 -32.22
CA ALA A 350 43.52 -10.07 -32.68
C ALA A 350 44.08 -8.88 -33.52
N GLN A 351 43.28 -8.24 -34.38
CA GLN A 351 43.72 -7.10 -35.18
C GLN A 351 44.01 -5.84 -34.35
N THR A 352 43.32 -5.65 -33.22
CA THR A 352 43.54 -4.50 -32.34
C THR A 352 44.90 -4.50 -31.67
N LYS A 353 45.53 -5.67 -31.51
CA LYS A 353 46.88 -5.79 -30.93
C LYS A 353 47.98 -5.42 -31.93
N MET A 354 47.75 -5.56 -33.23
CA MET A 354 48.72 -5.22 -34.26
C MET A 354 48.79 -3.72 -34.60
N GLN A 355 47.74 -2.93 -34.29
CA GLN A 355 47.77 -1.47 -34.50
C GLN A 355 48.40 -0.67 -33.37
N LYS A 356 48.74 -1.32 -32.26
CA LYS A 356 49.40 -0.69 -31.08
C LYS A 356 50.87 -1.08 -30.93
N ALA A 357 51.42 -1.88 -31.83
CA ALA A 357 52.85 -2.18 -31.98
C ALA A 357 53.41 -1.42 -33.17
#